data_bb73ec9ee16aea2bab100d23622120aa
#
_entry.id   bb73ec9ee16aea2bab100d23622120aa
#
_cell.length_a   1.000
_cell.length_b   1.000
_cell.length_c   1.000
_cell.angle_alpha   90.00
_cell.angle_beta   90.00
_cell.angle_gamma   90.00
#
_symmetry.space_group_name_H-M   'P 1'
#
loop_
_entity.id
_entity.type
_entity.pdbx_description
1 polymer ?
#
loop_
_entity_poly.entity_id
_entity_poly.type
_entity_poly.pdbx_seq_one_letter_code
_entity_poly.pdbx_strand_id
1 'polypeptide(L)'
;MEDIIFSAKQVQGKKALFGKGRFALQNVDFELPSGYIMGIIGKNGAGKTTFFRYIMEEKKHYRGSFYLDGTDIAEDHAWSMNRIGFVSEERLFLRQKSARENARMLGSFYDTFDMDQFAALMEQMDLTTARTVEKMSRGENMKFQLAFALAHKP
;
A
#
# COMPACT_ATOMS: atom_id res chain seq x y z
N MET A 1 22.29 16.13 5.90
CA MET A 1 21.39 15.15 6.55
C MET A 1 20.66 14.45 5.43
N GLU A 2 20.59 13.13 5.47
CA GLU A 2 19.77 12.39 4.50
C GLU A 2 18.32 12.74 4.74
N ASP A 3 17.58 12.96 3.66
CA ASP A 3 16.16 13.29 3.70
C ASP A 3 15.35 12.00 3.97
N ILE A 4 14.76 11.88 5.15
CA ILE A 4 14.02 10.69 5.58
C ILE A 4 12.59 10.78 5.07
N ILE A 5 12.27 9.97 4.05
CA ILE A 5 10.94 9.94 3.46
C ILE A 5 9.93 9.16 4.30
N PHE A 6 10.36 8.07 4.92
CA PHE A 6 9.47 7.24 5.74
C PHE A 6 10.18 6.73 7.00
N SER A 7 9.49 6.72 8.14
CA SER A 7 10.04 6.15 9.37
C SER A 7 8.99 5.50 10.25
N ALA A 8 9.43 4.56 11.07
CA ALA A 8 8.65 3.97 12.14
C ALA A 8 9.34 4.23 13.47
N LYS A 9 8.59 4.65 14.49
CA LYS A 9 9.09 4.90 15.84
C LYS A 9 8.30 4.12 16.87
N GLN A 10 8.98 3.17 17.54
CA GLN A 10 8.44 2.33 18.60
C GLN A 10 7.13 1.64 18.24
N VAL A 11 6.99 1.19 16.98
CA VAL A 11 5.77 0.57 16.52
C VAL A 11 5.62 -0.81 17.14
N GLN A 12 4.53 -0.99 17.87
CA GLN A 12 4.18 -2.22 18.57
C GLN A 12 2.71 -2.56 18.36
N GLY A 13 2.41 -3.78 17.93
CA GLY A 13 1.04 -4.25 17.79
C GLY A 13 0.33 -4.32 19.14
N LYS A 14 -0.93 -3.88 19.20
CA LYS A 14 -1.77 -4.09 20.37
C LYS A 14 -2.08 -5.58 20.50
N LYS A 15 -1.85 -6.17 21.67
CA LYS A 15 -2.26 -7.56 21.94
C LYS A 15 -3.77 -7.66 21.82
N ALA A 16 -4.27 -8.61 21.03
CA ALA A 16 -5.68 -8.90 21.02
C ALA A 16 -6.13 -9.33 22.43
N LEU A 17 -7.20 -8.71 22.96
CA LEU A 17 -7.74 -9.01 24.27
C LEU A 17 -8.35 -10.43 24.35
N PHE A 18 -8.74 -11.01 23.20
CA PHE A 18 -9.35 -12.33 23.09
C PHE A 18 -8.80 -13.08 21.87
N GLY A 19 -8.30 -14.30 22.04
CA GLY A 19 -7.93 -15.23 20.96
C GLY A 19 -6.60 -15.97 21.17
N LYS A 20 -6.58 -17.25 20.74
CA LYS A 20 -5.37 -18.10 20.67
C LYS A 20 -4.58 -17.74 19.41
N GLY A 21 -3.50 -17.03 19.54
CA GLY A 21 -2.63 -16.72 18.38
C GLY A 21 -2.10 -15.29 18.49
N ARG A 22 -1.03 -15.15 19.20
CA ARG A 22 -0.61 -13.87 19.78
C ARG A 22 0.66 -13.38 19.12
N PHE A 23 0.62 -13.22 17.81
CA PHE A 23 1.67 -12.47 17.18
C PHE A 23 1.34 -10.98 17.28
N ALA A 24 2.24 -10.21 17.81
CA ALA A 24 2.22 -8.75 17.74
C ALA A 24 3.61 -8.29 17.32
N LEU A 25 3.68 -7.33 16.43
CA LEU A 25 4.93 -6.61 16.15
C LEU A 25 5.46 -6.01 17.45
N GLN A 26 6.76 -6.09 17.67
CA GLN A 26 7.40 -5.55 18.88
C GLN A 26 8.51 -4.58 18.48
N ASN A 27 8.41 -3.36 18.96
CA ASN A 27 9.43 -2.33 18.88
C ASN A 27 10.09 -2.21 17.51
N VAL A 28 9.28 -1.91 16.51
CA VAL A 28 9.80 -1.66 15.15
C VAL A 28 10.23 -0.20 15.08
N ASP A 29 11.54 0.00 14.87
CA ASP A 29 12.18 1.29 14.69
C ASP A 29 13.04 1.23 13.43
N PHE A 30 12.83 2.16 12.49
CA PHE A 30 13.70 2.34 11.33
C PHE A 30 13.45 3.70 10.68
N GLU A 31 14.40 4.10 9.83
CA GLU A 31 14.31 5.26 8.95
C GLU A 31 14.65 4.83 7.53
N LEU A 32 13.86 5.29 6.56
CA LEU A 32 14.07 5.07 5.13
C LEU A 32 14.38 6.40 4.47
N PRO A 33 15.63 6.63 4.04
CA PRO A 33 15.98 7.83 3.29
C PRO A 33 15.35 7.84 1.90
N SER A 34 15.12 9.02 1.35
CA SER A 34 14.65 9.21 -0.02
C SER A 34 15.61 8.57 -1.02
N GLY A 35 15.07 7.94 -2.06
CA GLY A 35 15.85 7.27 -3.10
C GLY A 35 16.38 5.88 -2.75
N TYR A 36 16.09 5.35 -1.57
CA TYR A 36 16.51 4.00 -1.15
C TYR A 36 15.37 2.99 -1.24
N ILE A 37 15.76 1.72 -1.40
CA ILE A 37 14.85 0.57 -1.35
C ILE A 37 15.13 -0.21 -0.07
N MET A 38 14.11 -0.43 0.75
CA MET A 38 14.20 -1.25 1.96
C MET A 38 13.54 -2.61 1.75
N GLY A 39 14.26 -3.69 2.03
CA GLY A 39 13.72 -5.05 2.04
C GLY A 39 13.32 -5.52 3.45
N ILE A 40 12.10 -6.03 3.63
CA ILE A 40 11.65 -6.66 4.87
C ILE A 40 11.70 -8.17 4.71
N ILE A 41 12.59 -8.84 5.45
CA ILE A 41 12.84 -10.27 5.36
C ILE A 41 12.38 -10.96 6.66
N GLY A 42 11.84 -12.16 6.55
CA GLY A 42 11.44 -12.95 7.71
C GLY A 42 10.65 -14.19 7.33
N LYS A 43 10.56 -15.16 8.24
CA LYS A 43 9.77 -16.39 8.09
C LYS A 43 8.27 -16.06 7.88
N ASN A 44 7.51 -17.02 7.36
CA ASN A 44 6.05 -16.91 7.30
C ASN A 44 5.51 -16.76 8.75
N GLY A 45 4.57 -15.84 8.94
CA GLY A 45 4.05 -15.49 10.25
C GLY A 45 4.90 -14.48 11.06
N ALA A 46 6.05 -14.02 10.56
CA ALA A 46 6.89 -13.03 11.25
C ALA A 46 6.29 -11.61 11.32
N GLY A 47 5.10 -11.37 10.70
CA GLY A 47 4.40 -10.10 10.81
C GLY A 47 4.62 -9.13 9.65
N LYS A 48 5.31 -9.52 8.58
CA LYS A 48 5.53 -8.65 7.41
C LYS A 48 4.23 -8.05 6.87
N THR A 49 3.22 -8.87 6.63
CA THR A 49 1.90 -8.42 6.15
C THR A 49 1.19 -7.55 7.20
N THR A 50 1.32 -7.88 8.48
CA THR A 50 0.75 -7.08 9.58
C THR A 50 1.39 -5.70 9.65
N PHE A 51 2.68 -5.61 9.40
CA PHE A 51 3.41 -4.35 9.33
C PHE A 51 2.83 -3.43 8.23
N PHE A 52 2.73 -3.92 6.99
CA PHE A 52 2.14 -3.14 5.90
C PHE A 52 0.67 -2.80 6.15
N ARG A 53 -0.08 -3.72 6.77
CA ARG A 53 -1.48 -3.45 7.14
C ARG A 53 -1.59 -2.30 8.14
N TYR A 54 -0.70 -2.18 9.11
CA TYR A 54 -0.69 -1.06 10.06
C TYR A 54 -0.43 0.29 9.40
N ILE A 55 0.34 0.32 8.31
CA ILE A 55 0.56 1.53 7.52
C ILE A 55 -0.70 1.91 6.75
N MET A 56 -1.41 0.92 6.18
CA MET A 56 -2.52 1.13 5.27
C MET A 56 -3.89 1.28 5.95
N GLU A 57 -4.02 0.92 7.23
CA GLU A 57 -5.30 0.98 7.95
C GLU A 57 -5.51 2.34 8.62
N GLU A 58 -6.67 2.97 8.38
CA GLU A 58 -7.08 4.21 9.03
C GLU A 58 -7.15 4.08 10.58
N LYS A 59 -7.61 2.92 11.06
CA LYS A 59 -7.72 2.67 12.51
C LYS A 59 -6.40 2.19 13.10
N LYS A 60 -5.85 2.97 14.00
CA LYS A 60 -4.59 2.66 14.69
C LYS A 60 -4.71 1.46 15.64
N HIS A 61 -4.39 0.26 15.17
CA HIS A 61 -4.34 -0.98 15.97
C HIS A 61 -2.96 -1.26 16.60
N TYR A 62 -2.08 -0.27 16.66
CA TYR A 62 -0.71 -0.34 17.17
C TYR A 62 -0.42 0.81 18.13
N ARG A 63 0.71 0.71 18.84
CA ARG A 63 1.35 1.82 19.59
C ARG A 63 2.52 2.32 18.76
N GLY A 64 3.05 3.49 19.10
CA GLY A 64 4.10 4.14 18.31
C GLY A 64 3.53 4.88 17.11
N SER A 65 4.37 5.29 16.17
CA SER A 65 3.96 6.09 15.01
C SER A 65 4.74 5.72 13.76
N PHE A 66 4.07 5.86 12.62
CA PHE A 66 4.71 5.92 11.31
C PHE A 66 4.68 7.35 10.80
N TYR A 67 5.74 7.77 10.15
CA TYR A 67 5.86 9.11 9.58
C TYR A 67 6.16 9.01 8.08
N LEU A 68 5.47 9.82 7.30
CA LEU A 68 5.75 10.07 5.89
C LEU A 68 6.09 11.56 5.74
N ASP A 69 7.26 11.87 5.19
CA ASP A 69 7.76 13.26 5.09
C ASP A 69 7.63 14.04 6.42
N GLY A 70 7.91 13.38 7.55
CA GLY A 70 7.81 13.97 8.88
C GLY A 70 6.40 14.09 9.46
N THR A 71 5.34 13.77 8.70
CA THR A 71 3.94 13.79 9.16
C THR A 71 3.53 12.41 9.69
N ASP A 72 2.92 12.32 10.88
CA ASP A 72 2.36 11.05 11.39
C ASP A 72 1.19 10.62 10.50
N ILE A 73 1.27 9.44 9.88
CA ILE A 73 0.25 8.94 8.96
C ILE A 73 -1.13 8.74 9.62
N ALA A 74 -1.18 8.63 10.93
CA ALA A 74 -2.44 8.49 11.67
C ALA A 74 -3.12 9.83 11.96
N GLU A 75 -2.39 10.96 11.86
CA GLU A 75 -2.96 12.31 12.02
C GLU A 75 -3.65 12.79 10.76
N ASP A 76 -3.10 12.47 9.59
CA ASP A 76 -3.72 12.75 8.29
C ASP A 76 -3.59 11.53 7.37
N HIS A 77 -4.48 10.58 7.58
CA HIS A 77 -4.50 9.33 6.82
C HIS A 77 -4.82 9.56 5.34
N ALA A 78 -5.74 10.46 5.01
CA ALA A 78 -6.11 10.76 3.62
C ALA A 78 -4.94 11.35 2.84
N TRP A 79 -4.23 12.32 3.44
CA TRP A 79 -3.03 12.91 2.87
C TRP A 79 -1.94 11.87 2.64
N SER A 80 -1.73 10.98 3.62
CA SER A 80 -0.74 9.91 3.53
C SER A 80 -1.07 8.91 2.43
N MET A 81 -2.33 8.49 2.31
CA MET A 81 -2.76 7.52 1.28
C MET A 81 -2.66 8.09 -0.14
N ASN A 82 -2.80 9.39 -0.31
CA ASN A 82 -2.54 10.07 -1.59
C ASN A 82 -1.06 10.00 -2.03
N ARG A 83 -0.14 9.68 -1.10
CA ARG A 83 1.32 9.64 -1.31
C ARG A 83 1.93 8.25 -1.18
N ILE A 84 1.11 7.24 -0.95
CA ILE A 84 1.57 5.86 -0.82
C ILE A 84 0.98 5.01 -1.93
N GLY A 85 1.82 4.50 -2.82
CA GLY A 85 1.44 3.46 -3.77
C GLY A 85 1.52 2.08 -3.12
N PHE A 86 0.42 1.33 -3.12
CA PHE A 86 0.36 0.01 -2.50
C PHE A 86 0.00 -1.09 -3.51
N VAL A 87 0.81 -2.16 -3.50
CA VAL A 87 0.59 -3.35 -4.33
C VAL A 87 0.66 -4.58 -3.43
N SER A 88 -0.34 -5.45 -3.51
CA SER A 88 -0.38 -6.66 -2.68
C SER A 88 -0.98 -7.85 -3.40
N GLU A 89 -0.82 -9.05 -2.82
CA GLU A 89 -1.51 -10.25 -3.29
C GLU A 89 -3.00 -10.27 -2.89
N GLU A 90 -3.42 -9.39 -2.01
CA GLU A 90 -4.81 -9.25 -1.59
C GLU A 90 -5.68 -8.68 -2.72
N ARG A 91 -6.95 -9.06 -2.72
CA ARG A 91 -7.90 -8.64 -3.77
C ARG A 91 -8.53 -7.30 -3.40
N LEU A 92 -7.84 -6.22 -3.71
CA LEU A 92 -8.26 -4.85 -3.36
C LEU A 92 -9.25 -4.24 -4.37
N PHE A 93 -9.46 -4.88 -5.52
CA PHE A 93 -10.22 -4.33 -6.64
C PHE A 93 -11.53 -5.10 -6.91
N LEU A 94 -12.49 -4.43 -7.56
CA LEU A 94 -13.78 -4.99 -7.95
C LEU A 94 -13.59 -6.02 -9.06
N ARG A 95 -13.70 -7.30 -8.72
CA ARG A 95 -13.34 -8.43 -9.59
C ARG A 95 -14.12 -8.47 -10.90
N GLN A 96 -15.42 -8.17 -10.86
CA GLN A 96 -16.33 -8.22 -12.02
C GLN A 96 -16.23 -6.98 -12.92
N LYS A 97 -15.45 -6.00 -12.52
CA LYS A 97 -15.20 -4.78 -13.26
C LYS A 97 -13.91 -4.87 -14.07
N SER A 98 -13.87 -4.16 -15.20
CA SER A 98 -12.62 -4.00 -15.96
C SER A 98 -11.59 -3.17 -15.21
N ALA A 99 -10.33 -3.23 -15.65
CA ALA A 99 -9.27 -2.37 -15.11
C ALA A 99 -9.64 -0.88 -15.24
N ARG A 100 -10.23 -0.47 -16.39
CA ARG A 100 -10.68 0.90 -16.64
C ARG A 100 -11.80 1.33 -15.68
N GLU A 101 -12.80 0.47 -15.44
CA GLU A 101 -13.87 0.78 -14.50
C GLU A 101 -13.35 0.91 -13.06
N ASN A 102 -12.46 0.01 -12.65
CA ASN A 102 -11.80 0.11 -11.34
C ASN A 102 -11.01 1.42 -11.23
N ALA A 103 -10.21 1.77 -12.23
CA ALA A 103 -9.44 3.00 -12.24
C ALA A 103 -10.32 4.25 -12.13
N ARG A 104 -11.44 4.30 -12.86
CA ARG A 104 -12.38 5.42 -12.77
C ARG A 104 -13.05 5.54 -11.41
N MET A 105 -13.45 4.39 -10.81
CA MET A 105 -14.18 4.39 -9.53
C MET A 105 -13.25 4.62 -8.35
N LEU A 106 -12.12 3.89 -8.29
CA LEU A 106 -11.21 3.94 -7.16
C LEU A 106 -10.18 5.07 -7.30
N GLY A 107 -9.79 5.41 -8.52
CA GLY A 107 -8.89 6.54 -8.79
C GLY A 107 -9.49 7.89 -8.37
N SER A 108 -10.83 8.03 -8.36
CA SER A 108 -11.49 9.26 -7.91
C SER A 108 -11.30 9.57 -6.41
N PHE A 109 -10.77 8.64 -5.63
CA PHE A 109 -10.39 8.88 -4.22
C PHE A 109 -9.00 9.52 -4.06
N TYR A 110 -8.23 9.61 -5.14
CA TYR A 110 -6.89 10.20 -5.15
C TYR A 110 -6.90 11.53 -5.89
N ASP A 111 -6.31 12.54 -5.30
CA ASP A 111 -6.32 13.92 -5.83
C ASP A 111 -5.59 14.05 -7.17
N THR A 112 -4.57 13.21 -7.38
CA THR A 112 -3.64 13.29 -8.52
C THR A 112 -3.77 12.12 -9.49
N PHE A 113 -4.84 11.31 -9.40
CA PHE A 113 -5.00 10.15 -10.27
C PHE A 113 -5.18 10.54 -11.74
N ASP A 114 -4.29 10.01 -12.58
CA ASP A 114 -4.22 10.31 -14.00
C ASP A 114 -4.66 9.10 -14.83
N MET A 115 -5.83 9.19 -15.46
CA MET A 115 -6.39 8.10 -16.28
C MET A 115 -5.59 7.82 -17.55
N ASP A 116 -4.96 8.84 -18.14
CA ASP A 116 -4.16 8.68 -19.34
C ASP A 116 -2.82 8.02 -18.99
N GLN A 117 -2.21 8.42 -17.88
CA GLN A 117 -1.02 7.75 -17.34
C GLN A 117 -1.34 6.29 -16.97
N PHE A 118 -2.47 6.02 -16.33
CA PHE A 118 -2.90 4.65 -16.04
C PHE A 118 -3.00 3.81 -17.31
N ALA A 119 -3.65 4.33 -18.36
CA ALA A 119 -3.80 3.61 -19.63
C ALA A 119 -2.45 3.33 -20.30
N ALA A 120 -1.54 4.33 -20.31
CA ALA A 120 -0.20 4.18 -20.86
C ALA A 120 0.64 3.13 -20.08
N LEU A 121 0.56 3.12 -18.75
CA LEU A 121 1.24 2.12 -17.93
C LEU A 121 0.69 0.70 -18.17
N MET A 122 -0.63 0.54 -18.32
CA MET A 122 -1.23 -0.73 -18.67
C MET A 122 -0.72 -1.24 -20.03
N GLU A 123 -0.66 -0.38 -21.02
CA GLU A 123 -0.12 -0.71 -22.36
C GLU A 123 1.36 -1.09 -22.31
N GLN A 124 2.20 -0.35 -21.58
CA GLN A 124 3.62 -0.67 -21.38
C GLN A 124 3.85 -2.04 -20.72
N MET A 125 2.86 -2.52 -19.97
CA MET A 125 2.90 -3.83 -19.30
C MET A 125 2.20 -4.93 -20.10
N ASP A 126 1.86 -4.70 -21.37
CA ASP A 126 1.12 -5.60 -22.26
C ASP A 126 -0.27 -5.98 -21.72
N LEU A 127 -0.96 -5.01 -21.09
CA LEU A 127 -2.30 -5.20 -20.55
C LEU A 127 -3.31 -4.25 -21.19
N THR A 128 -4.49 -4.76 -21.51
CA THR A 128 -5.61 -3.92 -21.95
C THR A 128 -6.45 -3.45 -20.75
N THR A 129 -6.81 -2.16 -20.75
CA THR A 129 -7.69 -1.59 -19.71
C THR A 129 -9.13 -2.14 -19.75
N ALA A 130 -9.54 -2.79 -20.86
CA ALA A 130 -10.86 -3.42 -20.99
C ALA A 130 -10.97 -4.78 -20.28
N ARG A 131 -9.83 -5.39 -19.90
CA ARG A 131 -9.81 -6.71 -19.26
C ARG A 131 -10.45 -6.65 -17.87
N THR A 132 -11.34 -7.59 -17.60
CA THR A 132 -11.96 -7.76 -16.27
C THR A 132 -10.95 -8.32 -15.27
N VAL A 133 -10.90 -7.74 -14.08
CA VAL A 133 -9.93 -8.14 -13.04
C VAL A 133 -10.01 -9.63 -12.69
N GLU A 134 -11.21 -10.21 -12.68
CA GLU A 134 -11.42 -11.63 -12.42
C GLU A 134 -10.73 -12.55 -13.44
N LYS A 135 -10.56 -12.09 -14.70
CA LYS A 135 -9.92 -12.84 -15.78
C LYS A 135 -8.41 -12.63 -15.86
N MET A 136 -7.85 -11.83 -14.98
CA MET A 136 -6.40 -11.63 -14.89
C MET A 136 -5.72 -12.77 -14.16
N SER A 137 -4.60 -13.23 -14.69
CA SER A 137 -3.66 -14.08 -13.96
C SER A 137 -3.10 -13.31 -12.75
N ARG A 138 -2.43 -14.02 -11.82
CA ARG A 138 -1.76 -13.38 -10.67
C ARG A 138 -0.76 -12.31 -11.11
N GLY A 139 0.07 -12.61 -12.12
CA GLY A 139 1.05 -11.66 -12.65
C GLY A 139 0.41 -10.44 -13.31
N GLU A 140 -0.65 -10.64 -14.12
CA GLU A 140 -1.39 -9.54 -14.72
C GLU A 140 -2.08 -8.66 -13.67
N ASN A 141 -2.61 -9.26 -12.60
CA ASN A 141 -3.21 -8.51 -11.50
C ASN A 141 -2.17 -7.65 -10.77
N MET A 142 -0.96 -8.17 -10.54
CA MET A 142 0.14 -7.38 -9.96
C MET A 142 0.56 -6.22 -10.86
N LYS A 143 0.67 -6.44 -12.16
CA LYS A 143 0.94 -5.38 -13.15
C LYS A 143 -0.16 -4.30 -13.14
N PHE A 144 -1.43 -4.71 -13.13
CA PHE A 144 -2.57 -3.80 -13.03
C PHE A 144 -2.52 -2.96 -11.75
N GLN A 145 -2.26 -3.58 -10.60
CA GLN A 145 -2.11 -2.88 -9.32
C GLN A 145 -0.98 -1.88 -9.35
N LEU A 146 0.16 -2.25 -9.97
CA LEU A 146 1.31 -1.37 -10.10
C LEU A 146 0.98 -0.16 -11.00
N ALA A 147 0.31 -0.39 -12.14
CA ALA A 147 -0.15 0.69 -13.01
C ALA A 147 -1.10 1.63 -12.27
N PHE A 148 -2.03 1.09 -11.48
CA PHE A 148 -2.95 1.87 -10.66
C PHE A 148 -2.21 2.70 -9.61
N ALA A 149 -1.28 2.07 -8.87
CA ALA A 149 -0.50 2.74 -7.83
C ALA A 149 0.37 3.87 -8.40
N LEU A 150 1.00 3.69 -9.56
CA LEU A 150 1.82 4.72 -10.18
C LEU A 150 1.00 5.86 -10.81
N ALA A 151 -0.26 5.61 -11.17
CA ALA A 151 -1.12 6.58 -11.82
C ALA A 151 -1.58 7.72 -10.90
N HIS A 152 -1.53 7.55 -9.57
CA HIS A 152 -1.83 8.66 -8.65
C HIS A 152 -0.57 9.42 -8.19
N LYS A 153 0.61 9.09 -8.72
CA LYS A 153 1.89 9.81 -8.47
C LYS A 153 2.23 9.86 -6.98
N PRO A 154 2.33 8.69 -6.32
CA PRO A 154 2.59 8.61 -4.90
C PRO A 154 3.93 9.21 -4.49
#